data_d31d87a4fae586bd64390dfbe67c0a6b
#
_entry.id   d31d87a4fae586bd64390dfbe67c0a6b
#
_cell.length_a   1.000
_cell.length_b   1.000
_cell.length_c   1.000
_cell.angle_alpha   90.00
_cell.angle_beta   90.00
_cell.angle_gamma   90.00
#
_symmetry.space_group_name_H-M   'P 1'
#
loop_
_entity.id
_entity.type
_entity.pdbx_description
1 polymer ?
#
loop_
_entity_poly.entity_id
_entity_poly.type
_entity_poly.pdbx_seq_one_letter_code
_entity_poly.pdbx_strand_id
1 'polypeptide(L)'
;MNHYKDDSYALHTDLYQINMAYTYWKDGIHTRRSVFDLYFRKLPFENGYAVFAGLEKIVEYIENFSFTESDLAYLAELQFEEDFLHYLQNMKFTGIIRSMQEGQVVFNNEPLLRVDAPLGEAQIIETALLNIVNYQTLIATKAARMKHAANNDELLEFGTRRAHEFDAALWGTRAAFIGGFSSTSNVRAGKRFGIPVAGTHAHSFVQAYRDEYVAFKKYAETHKKCVFLVDTYDTLKSGVPNAIRVAKEFGDRINFYGIRLDSGDMAYLSKEARKQLDEAGFTNTKIIASSDLDEYTIMHLKSQGAKIDVWGVGTKLITAFEQPALGAVYKLVAIEDTDGKLNDTIKISSNPEKITTPGLKRIYRIINRVNDHAEGDYIALESEEPGKEERLKMFHPVHTYISKFVTNFEARELHQDIFVNGKRTYELPNILDIQKYNERSLSLFWEEYMRTLNPEEYPVDLSQECWDHKMNYIQTVREKVAKNIQK
;
A
#
# COMPACT_ATOMS: atom_id res chain seq x y z
N MET A 1 32.83 16.06 12.28
CA MET A 1 31.66 15.34 11.73
C MET A 1 30.91 16.31 10.85
N ASN A 2 30.92 16.10 9.54
CA ASN A 2 30.08 16.87 8.64
C ASN A 2 28.63 16.45 8.93
N HIS A 3 27.87 17.35 9.52
CA HIS A 3 26.45 17.16 9.66
C HIS A 3 25.81 17.47 8.31
N TYR A 4 25.68 16.46 7.44
CA TYR A 4 24.85 16.58 6.25
C TYR A 4 23.42 16.88 6.71
N LYS A 5 22.83 17.94 6.19
CA LYS A 5 21.41 18.15 6.33
C LYS A 5 20.71 17.21 5.36
N ASP A 6 19.89 16.32 5.89
CA ASP A 6 19.00 15.48 5.09
C ASP A 6 17.78 16.32 4.70
N ASP A 7 17.96 17.24 3.75
CA ASP A 7 16.98 18.21 3.28
C ASP A 7 16.55 18.02 1.82
N SER A 8 17.05 16.96 1.17
CA SER A 8 16.72 16.59 -0.21
C SER A 8 16.28 15.14 -0.33
N TYR A 9 15.33 14.90 -1.22
CA TYR A 9 14.93 13.55 -1.60
C TYR A 9 15.71 12.97 -2.79
N ALA A 10 16.51 13.75 -3.49
CA ALA A 10 17.19 13.32 -4.73
C ALA A 10 18.21 12.21 -4.49
N LEU A 11 18.88 12.21 -3.34
CA LEU A 11 19.81 11.14 -2.94
C LEU A 11 19.12 9.90 -2.34
N HIS A 12 17.79 9.89 -2.22
CA HIS A 12 17.05 8.65 -1.88
C HIS A 12 17.00 7.69 -3.08
N THR A 13 18.20 7.27 -3.52
CA THR A 13 18.43 6.42 -4.67
C THR A 13 19.61 5.48 -4.40
N ASP A 14 19.77 4.44 -5.20
CA ASP A 14 20.96 3.58 -5.13
C ASP A 14 22.08 4.12 -6.02
N LEU A 15 23.33 3.90 -5.64
CA LEU A 15 24.49 4.38 -6.38
C LEU A 15 24.50 3.91 -7.84
N TYR A 16 24.00 2.71 -8.14
CA TYR A 16 23.95 2.22 -9.52
C TYR A 16 23.05 3.08 -10.43
N GLN A 17 22.03 3.74 -9.89
CA GLN A 17 21.18 4.66 -10.64
C GLN A 17 21.97 5.89 -11.10
N ILE A 18 22.77 6.45 -10.20
CA ILE A 18 23.63 7.60 -10.51
C ILE A 18 24.73 7.18 -11.49
N ASN A 19 25.35 6.00 -11.30
CA ASN A 19 26.36 5.47 -12.22
C ASN A 19 25.79 5.25 -13.64
N MET A 20 24.57 4.74 -13.75
CA MET A 20 23.90 4.58 -15.05
C MET A 20 23.58 5.95 -15.66
N ALA A 21 23.00 6.87 -14.88
CA ALA A 21 22.71 8.23 -15.35
C ALA A 21 23.97 8.96 -15.81
N TYR A 22 25.09 8.80 -15.10
CA TYR A 22 26.39 9.34 -15.51
C TYR A 22 26.86 8.77 -16.84
N THR A 23 26.77 7.45 -17.02
CA THR A 23 27.12 6.79 -18.28
C THR A 23 26.20 7.26 -19.43
N TYR A 24 24.91 7.35 -19.20
CA TYR A 24 23.95 7.86 -20.19
C TYR A 24 24.22 9.31 -20.57
N TRP A 25 24.62 10.13 -19.58
CA TRP A 25 24.99 11.52 -19.80
C TRP A 25 26.25 11.63 -20.65
N LYS A 26 27.31 10.85 -20.32
CA LYS A 26 28.56 10.80 -21.11
C LYS A 26 28.32 10.37 -22.56
N ASP A 27 27.44 9.42 -22.79
CA ASP A 27 27.12 8.89 -24.12
C ASP A 27 26.06 9.73 -24.87
N GLY A 28 25.53 10.77 -24.24
CA GLY A 28 24.55 11.67 -24.82
C GLY A 28 23.15 11.09 -25.00
N ILE A 29 22.85 9.94 -24.37
CA ILE A 29 21.55 9.27 -24.48
C ILE A 29 20.59 9.58 -23.34
N HIS A 30 21.01 10.33 -22.33
CA HIS A 30 20.24 10.67 -21.13
C HIS A 30 18.96 11.45 -21.42
N THR A 31 18.88 12.14 -22.57
CA THR A 31 17.70 12.90 -23.02
C THR A 31 16.71 12.09 -23.84
N ARG A 32 17.06 10.86 -24.23
CA ARG A 32 16.15 10.01 -25.02
C ARG A 32 14.90 9.70 -24.23
N ARG A 33 13.74 9.77 -24.87
CA ARG A 33 12.48 9.33 -24.28
C ARG A 33 12.54 7.85 -23.91
N SER A 34 12.16 7.54 -22.68
CA SER A 34 12.12 6.18 -22.16
C SER A 34 10.83 5.92 -21.41
N VAL A 35 10.35 4.69 -21.46
CA VAL A 35 9.11 4.31 -20.77
C VAL A 35 9.39 3.13 -19.86
N PHE A 36 9.03 3.32 -18.59
CA PHE A 36 9.18 2.30 -17.55
C PHE A 36 7.81 1.96 -16.94
N ASP A 37 7.60 0.68 -16.68
CA ASP A 37 6.46 0.20 -15.90
C ASP A 37 6.91 -0.27 -14.52
N LEU A 38 6.20 0.15 -13.46
CA LEU A 38 6.34 -0.32 -12.09
C LEU A 38 5.22 -1.30 -11.77
N TYR A 39 5.56 -2.51 -11.34
CA TYR A 39 4.62 -3.57 -10.98
C TYR A 39 5.24 -4.56 -9.98
N PHE A 40 4.44 -5.46 -9.42
CA PHE A 40 4.94 -6.60 -8.63
C PHE A 40 4.52 -7.92 -9.27
N ARG A 41 5.23 -9.01 -8.93
CA ARG A 41 5.06 -10.32 -9.60
C ARG A 41 4.25 -11.33 -8.82
N LYS A 42 4.14 -11.16 -7.52
CA LYS A 42 3.41 -12.07 -6.62
C LYS A 42 2.60 -11.26 -5.64
N LEU A 43 1.39 -11.70 -5.42
CA LEU A 43 0.54 -11.12 -4.40
C LEU A 43 1.15 -11.34 -3.01
N PRO A 44 1.13 -10.32 -2.12
CA PRO A 44 1.66 -10.46 -0.77
C PRO A 44 0.75 -11.31 0.11
N PHE A 45 1.30 -11.92 1.15
CA PHE A 45 0.57 -12.67 2.19
C PHE A 45 -0.25 -13.87 1.65
N GLU A 46 0.11 -14.42 0.49
CA GLU A 46 -0.71 -15.43 -0.20
C GLU A 46 -2.18 -14.98 -0.39
N ASN A 47 -2.38 -13.68 -0.52
CA ASN A 47 -3.70 -13.07 -0.67
C ASN A 47 -4.16 -13.11 -2.13
N GLY A 48 -5.47 -13.00 -2.37
CA GLY A 48 -6.04 -12.94 -3.72
C GLY A 48 -5.92 -11.57 -4.39
N TYR A 49 -5.52 -10.52 -3.65
CA TYR A 49 -5.41 -9.14 -4.14
C TYR A 49 -4.39 -8.33 -3.34
N ALA A 50 -4.07 -7.14 -3.83
CA ALA A 50 -3.38 -6.10 -3.07
C ALA A 50 -4.16 -4.78 -3.13
N VAL A 51 -3.85 -3.85 -2.21
CA VAL A 51 -4.41 -2.49 -2.18
C VAL A 51 -3.30 -1.50 -2.47
N PHE A 52 -3.39 -0.80 -3.59
CA PHE A 52 -2.38 0.18 -4.01
C PHE A 52 -2.39 1.40 -3.09
N ALA A 53 -1.21 1.78 -2.61
CA ALA A 53 -0.99 2.98 -1.81
C ALA A 53 0.42 3.54 -2.04
N GLY A 54 0.61 4.85 -1.78
CA GLY A 54 1.88 5.55 -1.90
C GLY A 54 1.88 6.72 -2.89
N LEU A 55 0.79 6.96 -3.62
CA LEU A 55 0.74 7.99 -4.65
C LEU A 55 0.95 9.40 -4.10
N GLU A 56 0.37 9.72 -2.94
CA GLU A 56 0.58 11.04 -2.30
C GLU A 56 2.07 11.28 -2.00
N LYS A 57 2.78 10.27 -1.49
CA LYS A 57 4.23 10.39 -1.22
C LYS A 57 5.05 10.48 -2.51
N ILE A 58 4.63 9.79 -3.57
CA ILE A 58 5.24 9.91 -4.90
C ILE A 58 5.09 11.33 -5.42
N VAL A 59 3.89 11.90 -5.32
CA VAL A 59 3.64 13.30 -5.74
C VAL A 59 4.53 14.26 -4.95
N GLU A 60 4.59 14.11 -3.61
CA GLU A 60 5.48 14.91 -2.77
C GLU A 60 6.95 14.77 -3.18
N TYR A 61 7.40 13.54 -3.47
CA TYR A 61 8.77 13.27 -3.92
C TYR A 61 9.08 13.96 -5.25
N ILE A 62 8.22 13.81 -6.26
CA ILE A 62 8.44 14.39 -7.59
C ILE A 62 8.38 15.93 -7.57
N GLU A 63 7.43 16.52 -6.82
CA GLU A 63 7.32 17.98 -6.69
C GLU A 63 8.54 18.63 -6.00
N ASN A 64 9.20 17.88 -5.11
CA ASN A 64 10.37 18.34 -4.36
C ASN A 64 11.69 17.73 -4.87
N PHE A 65 11.66 17.03 -6.01
CA PHE A 65 12.85 16.41 -6.57
C PHE A 65 13.84 17.45 -7.08
N SER A 66 14.97 17.57 -6.38
CA SER A 66 16.08 18.45 -6.76
C SER A 66 17.34 18.04 -6.00
N PHE A 67 18.51 18.19 -6.63
CA PHE A 67 19.80 18.04 -5.97
C PHE A 67 20.20 19.35 -5.32
N THR A 68 20.49 19.32 -4.03
CA THR A 68 20.98 20.47 -3.27
C THR A 68 22.50 20.65 -3.46
N GLU A 69 23.05 21.81 -3.08
CA GLU A 69 24.49 22.04 -3.07
C GLU A 69 25.22 21.01 -2.19
N SER A 70 24.62 20.60 -1.08
CA SER A 70 25.17 19.55 -0.20
C SER A 70 25.23 18.20 -0.88
N ASP A 71 24.20 17.83 -1.66
CA ASP A 71 24.19 16.58 -2.42
C ASP A 71 25.28 16.55 -3.48
N LEU A 72 25.44 17.65 -4.22
CA LEU A 72 26.44 17.78 -5.27
C LEU A 72 27.86 17.76 -4.69
N ALA A 73 28.09 18.40 -3.55
CA ALA A 73 29.37 18.35 -2.85
C ALA A 73 29.73 16.91 -2.45
N TYR A 74 28.76 16.15 -1.93
CA TYR A 74 28.97 14.73 -1.61
C TYR A 74 29.24 13.88 -2.86
N LEU A 75 28.53 14.10 -3.95
CA LEU A 75 28.77 13.38 -5.21
C LEU A 75 30.14 13.74 -5.82
N ALA A 76 30.64 14.96 -5.63
CA ALA A 76 31.98 15.34 -6.00
C ALA A 76 33.07 14.55 -5.22
N GLU A 77 32.83 14.27 -3.93
CA GLU A 77 33.72 13.39 -3.13
C GLU A 77 33.76 11.96 -3.70
N LEU A 78 32.67 11.50 -4.35
CA LEU A 78 32.63 10.23 -5.08
C LEU A 78 33.26 10.28 -6.49
N GLN A 79 33.93 11.38 -6.83
CA GLN A 79 34.67 11.59 -8.07
C GLN A 79 33.82 11.67 -9.35
N PHE A 80 32.55 12.08 -9.24
CA PHE A 80 31.78 12.47 -10.42
C PHE A 80 32.28 13.80 -10.97
N GLU A 81 32.28 13.93 -12.30
CA GLU A 81 32.81 15.12 -13.01
C GLU A 81 31.91 16.34 -12.77
N GLU A 82 32.56 17.53 -12.75
CA GLU A 82 31.88 18.81 -12.51
C GLU A 82 30.72 19.07 -13.48
N ASP A 83 30.93 18.79 -14.77
CA ASP A 83 29.88 18.98 -15.79
C ASP A 83 28.64 18.07 -15.57
N PHE A 84 28.87 16.84 -15.08
CA PHE A 84 27.76 15.96 -14.70
C PHE A 84 27.05 16.47 -13.44
N LEU A 85 27.78 16.97 -12.46
CA LEU A 85 27.20 17.57 -11.26
C LEU A 85 26.36 18.80 -11.63
N HIS A 86 26.83 19.61 -12.58
CA HIS A 86 26.05 20.73 -13.12
C HIS A 86 24.77 20.26 -13.84
N TYR A 87 24.82 19.15 -14.57
CA TYR A 87 23.62 18.51 -15.12
C TYR A 87 22.64 18.11 -14.03
N LEU A 88 23.09 17.43 -12.96
CA LEU A 88 22.23 17.04 -11.82
C LEU A 88 21.64 18.25 -11.09
N GLN A 89 22.42 19.33 -10.91
CA GLN A 89 21.96 20.58 -10.29
C GLN A 89 20.70 21.15 -10.97
N ASN A 90 20.65 21.03 -12.30
CA ASN A 90 19.56 21.56 -13.11
C ASN A 90 18.44 20.52 -13.36
N MET A 91 18.63 19.27 -12.89
CA MET A 91 17.68 18.21 -13.14
C MET A 91 16.37 18.45 -12.40
N LYS A 92 15.29 18.32 -13.15
CA LYS A 92 13.91 18.28 -12.65
C LYS A 92 13.17 17.19 -13.42
N PHE A 93 12.13 16.66 -12.83
CA PHE A 93 11.27 15.75 -13.55
C PHE A 93 10.45 16.52 -14.60
N THR A 94 10.59 16.15 -15.87
CA THR A 94 9.91 16.80 -17.01
C THR A 94 8.95 15.88 -17.76
N GLY A 95 8.88 14.62 -17.35
CA GLY A 95 8.13 13.57 -18.01
C GLY A 95 6.64 13.51 -17.68
N ILE A 96 6.07 12.35 -17.98
CA ILE A 96 4.68 11.97 -17.69
C ILE A 96 4.72 10.83 -16.66
N ILE A 97 3.87 10.91 -15.65
CA ILE A 97 3.58 9.80 -14.74
C ILE A 97 2.09 9.49 -14.85
N ARG A 98 1.79 8.23 -15.21
CA ARG A 98 0.45 7.67 -15.15
C ARG A 98 0.41 6.63 -14.03
N SER A 99 -0.65 6.61 -13.25
CA SER A 99 -0.75 5.70 -12.10
C SER A 99 -2.18 5.25 -11.89
N MET A 100 -2.33 4.10 -11.26
CA MET A 100 -3.57 3.70 -10.61
C MET A 100 -3.87 4.65 -9.45
N GLN A 101 -5.14 4.75 -9.08
CA GLN A 101 -5.60 5.56 -7.95
C GLN A 101 -5.29 4.85 -6.63
N GLU A 102 -4.92 5.60 -5.56
CA GLU A 102 -4.77 5.01 -4.23
C GLU A 102 -6.09 4.41 -3.73
N GLY A 103 -5.97 3.28 -3.04
CA GLY A 103 -7.13 2.49 -2.61
C GLY A 103 -7.67 1.54 -3.68
N GLN A 104 -7.12 1.58 -4.90
CA GLN A 104 -7.46 0.62 -5.95
C GLN A 104 -7.04 -0.79 -5.54
N VAL A 105 -7.95 -1.76 -5.69
CA VAL A 105 -7.58 -3.18 -5.67
C VAL A 105 -6.79 -3.50 -6.92
N VAL A 106 -5.63 -4.14 -6.74
CA VAL A 106 -4.66 -4.41 -7.81
C VAL A 106 -4.13 -5.84 -7.70
N PHE A 107 -3.58 -6.32 -8.81
CA PHE A 107 -3.09 -7.69 -8.92
C PHE A 107 -1.65 -7.74 -9.43
N ASN A 108 -1.05 -8.92 -9.39
CA ASN A 108 0.31 -9.13 -9.88
C ASN A 108 0.42 -8.94 -11.40
N ASN A 109 1.59 -8.49 -11.86
CA ASN A 109 1.92 -8.23 -13.26
C ASN A 109 1.15 -7.07 -13.93
N GLU A 110 0.35 -6.33 -13.19
CA GLU A 110 -0.26 -5.09 -13.66
C GLU A 110 0.72 -3.92 -13.49
N PRO A 111 0.97 -3.10 -14.52
CA PRO A 111 1.64 -1.83 -14.33
C PRO A 111 0.83 -0.92 -13.39
N LEU A 112 1.29 -0.77 -12.14
CA LEU A 112 0.67 0.13 -11.16
C LEU A 112 0.93 1.59 -11.48
N LEU A 113 2.11 1.85 -12.05
CA LEU A 113 2.59 3.17 -12.40
C LEU A 113 3.48 3.06 -13.63
N ARG A 114 3.34 4.03 -14.54
CA ARG A 114 4.19 4.23 -15.70
C ARG A 114 4.89 5.56 -15.61
N VAL A 115 6.19 5.55 -15.91
CA VAL A 115 7.01 6.75 -16.12
C VAL A 115 7.41 6.81 -17.58
N ASP A 116 7.10 7.92 -18.25
CA ASP A 116 7.46 8.24 -19.62
C ASP A 116 8.24 9.56 -19.60
N ALA A 117 9.57 9.47 -19.62
CA ALA A 117 10.43 10.61 -19.35
C ALA A 117 11.81 10.46 -20.04
N PRO A 118 12.65 11.52 -20.07
CA PRO A 118 14.05 11.40 -20.41
C PRO A 118 14.73 10.33 -19.58
N LEU A 119 15.59 9.51 -20.22
CA LEU A 119 16.19 8.31 -19.63
C LEU A 119 16.93 8.60 -18.33
N GLY A 120 17.67 9.72 -18.26
CA GLY A 120 18.39 10.11 -17.04
C GLY A 120 17.46 10.38 -15.87
N GLU A 121 16.34 11.08 -16.10
CA GLU A 121 15.34 11.38 -15.07
C GLU A 121 14.61 10.12 -14.61
N ALA A 122 14.12 9.33 -15.58
CA ALA A 122 13.38 8.10 -15.30
C ALA A 122 14.23 7.08 -14.52
N GLN A 123 15.54 7.05 -14.75
CA GLN A 123 16.45 6.14 -14.07
C GLN A 123 16.68 6.49 -12.61
N ILE A 124 16.89 7.75 -12.29
CA ILE A 124 17.27 8.18 -10.92
C ILE A 124 16.12 8.00 -9.95
N ILE A 125 14.89 8.18 -10.37
CA ILE A 125 13.69 8.10 -9.49
C ILE A 125 13.25 6.67 -9.16
N GLU A 126 13.81 5.64 -9.81
CA GLU A 126 13.42 4.23 -9.66
C GLU A 126 13.35 3.78 -8.20
N THR A 127 14.44 3.96 -7.44
CA THR A 127 14.54 3.45 -6.07
C THR A 127 13.49 4.08 -5.15
N ALA A 128 13.29 5.39 -5.25
CA ALA A 128 12.30 6.09 -4.43
C ALA A 128 10.87 5.61 -4.74
N LEU A 129 10.50 5.50 -6.01
CA LEU A 129 9.19 5.00 -6.42
C LEU A 129 8.93 3.58 -5.91
N LEU A 130 9.93 2.69 -6.07
CA LEU A 130 9.85 1.31 -5.58
C LEU A 130 9.72 1.24 -4.07
N ASN A 131 10.53 2.00 -3.33
CA ASN A 131 10.50 2.02 -1.86
C ASN A 131 9.14 2.46 -1.33
N ILE A 132 8.59 3.54 -1.88
CA ILE A 132 7.30 4.09 -1.48
C ILE A 132 6.15 3.10 -1.76
N VAL A 133 6.05 2.59 -2.99
CA VAL A 133 4.99 1.65 -3.40
C VAL A 133 5.11 0.35 -2.62
N ASN A 134 6.33 -0.16 -2.46
CA ASN A 134 6.60 -1.42 -1.78
C ASN A 134 6.02 -1.43 -0.36
N TYR A 135 6.37 -0.41 0.45
CA TYR A 135 5.97 -0.37 1.84
C TYR A 135 4.48 -0.05 2.02
N GLN A 136 4.00 1.02 1.40
CA GLN A 136 2.63 1.48 1.62
C GLN A 136 1.58 0.50 1.07
N THR A 137 1.85 -0.12 -0.08
CA THR A 137 0.97 -1.16 -0.64
C THR A 137 0.93 -2.41 0.25
N LEU A 138 2.07 -2.83 0.83
CA LEU A 138 2.07 -3.93 1.81
C LEU A 138 1.18 -3.62 3.01
N ILE A 139 1.35 -2.45 3.63
CA ILE A 139 0.60 -2.09 4.83
C ILE A 139 -0.90 -1.92 4.52
N ALA A 140 -1.26 -1.28 3.42
CA ALA A 140 -2.66 -1.14 3.01
C ALA A 140 -3.30 -2.51 2.74
N THR A 141 -2.58 -3.43 2.11
CA THR A 141 -3.05 -4.80 1.86
C THR A 141 -3.22 -5.58 3.16
N LYS A 142 -2.23 -5.52 4.08
CA LYS A 142 -2.33 -6.16 5.40
C LYS A 142 -3.52 -5.62 6.20
N ALA A 143 -3.73 -4.30 6.15
CA ALA A 143 -4.87 -3.66 6.79
C ALA A 143 -6.21 -4.13 6.22
N ALA A 144 -6.33 -4.22 4.89
CA ALA A 144 -7.54 -4.70 4.23
C ALA A 144 -7.87 -6.16 4.61
N ARG A 145 -6.85 -7.04 4.72
CA ARG A 145 -7.01 -8.41 5.22
C ARG A 145 -7.55 -8.44 6.65
N MET A 146 -6.97 -7.63 7.53
CA MET A 146 -7.43 -7.52 8.92
C MET A 146 -8.85 -6.96 8.99
N LYS A 147 -9.19 -5.98 8.14
CA LYS A 147 -10.57 -5.43 8.05
C LYS A 147 -11.56 -6.49 7.57
N HIS A 148 -11.19 -7.29 6.59
CA HIS A 148 -12.01 -8.42 6.13
C HIS A 148 -12.28 -9.42 7.28
N ALA A 149 -11.25 -9.79 8.04
CA ALA A 149 -11.37 -10.67 9.21
C ALA A 149 -12.22 -10.08 10.35
N ALA A 150 -12.06 -8.78 10.60
CA ALA A 150 -12.83 -8.07 11.62
C ALA A 150 -14.29 -7.83 11.19
N ASN A 151 -14.58 -7.82 9.88
CA ASN A 151 -15.90 -7.53 9.33
C ASN A 151 -16.39 -6.13 9.75
N ASN A 152 -17.47 -6.04 10.53
CA ASN A 152 -18.07 -4.78 10.99
C ASN A 152 -17.37 -4.16 12.22
N ASP A 153 -16.47 -4.89 12.86
CA ASP A 153 -15.79 -4.40 14.05
C ASP A 153 -14.82 -3.24 13.70
N GLU A 154 -14.56 -2.40 14.69
CA GLU A 154 -13.60 -1.29 14.54
C GLU A 154 -12.17 -1.78 14.65
N LEU A 155 -11.28 -1.22 13.82
CA LEU A 155 -9.85 -1.46 13.86
C LEU A 155 -9.10 -0.16 14.19
N LEU A 156 -8.24 -0.22 15.20
CA LEU A 156 -7.40 0.89 15.65
C LEU A 156 -5.93 0.57 15.36
N GLU A 157 -5.23 1.50 14.70
CA GLU A 157 -3.81 1.37 14.42
C GLU A 157 -2.97 1.80 15.65
N PHE A 158 -2.23 0.87 16.25
CA PHE A 158 -1.40 1.07 17.46
C PHE A 158 0.07 0.71 17.24
N GLY A 159 0.53 0.77 15.98
CA GLY A 159 1.85 0.29 15.57
C GLY A 159 2.99 1.31 15.65
N THR A 160 2.73 2.59 15.90
CA THR A 160 3.73 3.68 15.81
C THR A 160 5.07 3.33 16.48
N ARG A 161 5.06 2.80 17.71
CA ARG A 161 6.28 2.43 18.46
C ARG A 161 6.98 1.16 17.96
N ARG A 162 6.41 0.45 17.00
CA ARG A 162 6.91 -0.80 16.41
C ARG A 162 7.32 -0.64 14.95
N ALA A 163 6.95 0.48 14.33
CA ALA A 163 7.34 0.79 12.97
C ALA A 163 8.87 0.98 12.85
N HIS A 164 9.38 0.73 11.64
CA HIS A 164 10.78 0.95 11.31
C HIS A 164 11.00 2.44 10.96
N GLU A 165 11.32 3.24 11.98
CA GLU A 165 11.55 4.67 11.89
C GLU A 165 10.28 5.55 11.77
N PHE A 166 10.50 6.89 11.78
CA PHE A 166 9.45 7.89 11.79
C PHE A 166 8.61 7.92 10.52
N ASP A 167 9.24 7.74 9.36
CA ASP A 167 8.54 7.75 8.08
C ASP A 167 7.70 6.50 7.90
N ALA A 168 8.21 5.33 8.28
CA ALA A 168 7.41 4.10 8.29
C ALA A 168 6.20 4.22 9.24
N ALA A 169 6.39 4.81 10.44
CA ALA A 169 5.28 5.05 11.36
C ALA A 169 4.22 5.98 10.75
N LEU A 170 4.64 7.06 10.09
CA LEU A 170 3.75 8.05 9.51
C LEU A 170 2.97 7.51 8.31
N TRP A 171 3.70 7.03 7.31
CA TRP A 171 3.12 6.57 6.04
C TRP A 171 2.45 5.20 6.16
N GLY A 172 2.94 4.35 7.08
CA GLY A 172 2.27 3.08 7.40
C GLY A 172 0.92 3.30 8.07
N THR A 173 0.81 4.26 9.00
CA THR A 173 -0.49 4.65 9.57
C THR A 173 -1.47 5.12 8.49
N ARG A 174 -1.00 5.96 7.54
CA ARG A 174 -1.83 6.40 6.42
C ARG A 174 -2.29 5.24 5.55
N ALA A 175 -1.39 4.33 5.21
CA ALA A 175 -1.70 3.14 4.43
C ALA A 175 -2.68 2.20 5.15
N ALA A 176 -2.54 2.03 6.46
CA ALA A 176 -3.47 1.25 7.28
C ALA A 176 -4.88 1.85 7.27
N PHE A 177 -4.98 3.18 7.32
CA PHE A 177 -6.28 3.86 7.22
C PHE A 177 -6.93 3.64 5.85
N ILE A 178 -6.16 3.72 4.75
CA ILE A 178 -6.65 3.38 3.40
C ILE A 178 -7.21 1.95 3.36
N GLY A 179 -6.53 0.99 4.02
CA GLY A 179 -6.95 -0.41 4.10
C GLY A 179 -8.11 -0.69 5.05
N GLY A 180 -8.76 0.33 5.66
CA GLY A 180 -10.00 0.19 6.41
C GLY A 180 -9.89 0.31 7.93
N PHE A 181 -8.76 0.77 8.47
CA PHE A 181 -8.67 1.14 9.88
C PHE A 181 -9.41 2.45 10.15
N SER A 182 -10.09 2.56 11.28
CA SER A 182 -10.95 3.71 11.59
C SER A 182 -10.23 4.87 12.30
N SER A 183 -9.14 4.58 12.99
CA SER A 183 -8.36 5.58 13.74
C SER A 183 -6.97 5.07 14.08
N THR A 184 -6.12 5.96 14.61
CA THR A 184 -4.73 5.67 14.98
C THR A 184 -4.37 6.26 16.33
N SER A 185 -3.36 5.68 16.99
CA SER A 185 -2.70 6.31 18.14
C SER A 185 -1.59 7.29 17.72
N ASN A 186 -1.26 7.38 16.44
CA ASN A 186 -0.20 8.24 15.92
C ASN A 186 -0.67 9.69 15.78
N VAL A 187 -0.32 10.51 16.77
CA VAL A 187 -0.73 11.93 16.83
C VAL A 187 -0.19 12.72 15.62
N ARG A 188 1.04 12.41 15.14
CA ARG A 188 1.64 13.06 13.96
C ARG A 188 0.84 12.75 12.69
N ALA A 189 0.44 11.49 12.49
CA ALA A 189 -0.38 11.08 11.36
C ALA A 189 -1.79 11.69 11.41
N GLY A 190 -2.40 11.72 12.60
CA GLY A 190 -3.69 12.39 12.80
C GLY A 190 -3.64 13.85 12.39
N LYS A 191 -2.61 14.60 12.84
CA LYS A 191 -2.42 16.01 12.47
C LYS A 191 -2.18 16.20 10.96
N ARG A 192 -1.34 15.34 10.35
CA ARG A 192 -0.95 15.50 8.95
C ARG A 192 -2.05 15.14 7.96
N PHE A 193 -2.72 14.02 8.19
CA PHE A 193 -3.66 13.43 7.24
C PHE A 193 -5.12 13.58 7.63
N GLY A 194 -5.42 14.16 8.81
CA GLY A 194 -6.79 14.25 9.29
C GLY A 194 -7.40 12.93 9.77
N ILE A 195 -6.57 11.92 10.04
CA ILE A 195 -7.01 10.61 10.56
C ILE A 195 -7.49 10.79 12.00
N PRO A 196 -8.67 10.24 12.38
CA PRO A 196 -9.13 10.28 13.77
C PRO A 196 -8.10 9.67 14.72
N VAL A 197 -7.82 10.34 15.84
CA VAL A 197 -6.86 9.86 16.84
C VAL A 197 -7.61 9.21 17.98
N ALA A 198 -7.21 7.96 18.32
CA ALA A 198 -7.74 7.20 19.44
C ALA A 198 -6.61 6.63 20.29
N GLY A 199 -6.86 6.55 21.58
CA GLY A 199 -5.90 6.01 22.53
C GLY A 199 -6.50 6.02 23.94
N THR A 200 -5.82 5.32 24.84
CA THR A 200 -6.21 5.21 26.22
C THR A 200 -4.99 5.48 27.13
N HIS A 201 -4.87 4.77 28.21
CA HIS A 201 -3.68 4.80 29.07
C HIS A 201 -2.94 3.46 29.02
N ALA A 202 -1.72 3.43 29.55
CA ALA A 202 -0.90 2.23 29.69
C ALA A 202 -0.97 1.66 31.11
N HIS A 203 -0.45 0.43 31.31
CA HIS A 203 -0.29 -0.18 32.62
C HIS A 203 0.51 0.71 33.59
N SER A 204 1.55 1.39 33.12
CA SER A 204 2.34 2.33 33.92
C SER A 204 1.52 3.45 34.55
N PHE A 205 0.43 3.89 33.91
CA PHE A 205 -0.48 4.87 34.50
C PHE A 205 -1.17 4.29 35.74
N VAL A 206 -1.69 3.05 35.66
CA VAL A 206 -2.31 2.36 36.80
C VAL A 206 -1.29 2.15 37.92
N GLN A 207 -0.10 1.67 37.56
CA GLN A 207 0.99 1.43 38.50
C GLN A 207 1.46 2.70 39.21
N ALA A 208 1.43 3.86 38.55
CA ALA A 208 1.81 5.16 39.15
C ALA A 208 0.91 5.54 40.35
N TYR A 209 -0.36 5.15 40.31
CA TYR A 209 -1.29 5.38 41.41
C TYR A 209 -1.29 4.24 42.47
N ARG A 210 -0.67 3.08 42.15
CA ARG A 210 -0.61 1.88 43.00
C ARG A 210 -1.97 1.27 43.41
N ASP A 211 -3.05 1.82 42.88
CA ASP A 211 -4.43 1.41 43.13
C ASP A 211 -5.24 1.63 41.83
N GLU A 212 -5.83 0.58 41.29
CA GLU A 212 -6.60 0.59 40.03
C GLU A 212 -7.82 1.52 40.10
N TYR A 213 -8.56 1.45 41.22
CA TYR A 213 -9.73 2.31 41.40
C TYR A 213 -9.33 3.79 41.42
N VAL A 214 -8.26 4.14 42.15
CA VAL A 214 -7.74 5.50 42.21
C VAL A 214 -7.28 5.97 40.82
N ALA A 215 -6.56 5.13 40.07
CA ALA A 215 -6.09 5.44 38.73
C ALA A 215 -7.28 5.73 37.78
N PHE A 216 -8.26 4.84 37.75
CA PHE A 216 -9.45 4.99 36.88
C PHE A 216 -10.28 6.21 37.27
N LYS A 217 -10.42 6.48 38.57
CA LYS A 217 -11.07 7.68 39.07
C LYS A 217 -10.37 8.95 38.61
N LYS A 218 -9.03 9.01 38.73
CA LYS A 218 -8.23 10.18 38.27
C LYS A 218 -8.31 10.35 36.75
N TYR A 219 -8.37 9.26 36.00
CA TYR A 219 -8.59 9.33 34.55
C TYR A 219 -10.00 9.89 34.24
N ALA A 220 -11.03 9.45 34.93
CA ALA A 220 -12.40 9.91 34.78
C ALA A 220 -12.61 11.38 35.19
N GLU A 221 -11.81 11.90 36.13
CA GLU A 221 -11.82 13.33 36.53
C GLU A 221 -11.31 14.25 35.40
N THR A 222 -10.48 13.74 34.48
CA THR A 222 -9.81 14.49 33.42
C THR A 222 -10.32 14.23 32.01
N HIS A 223 -11.03 13.11 31.79
CA HIS A 223 -11.49 12.69 30.47
C HIS A 223 -12.99 12.40 30.46
N LYS A 224 -13.68 12.97 29.48
CA LYS A 224 -15.12 12.70 29.29
C LYS A 224 -15.41 11.32 28.67
N LYS A 225 -14.59 10.89 27.69
CA LYS A 225 -14.69 9.55 27.08
C LYS A 225 -13.64 8.65 27.73
N CYS A 226 -14.09 7.64 28.47
CA CYS A 226 -13.23 6.77 29.25
C CYS A 226 -13.18 5.36 28.67
N VAL A 227 -11.96 4.86 28.47
CA VAL A 227 -11.65 3.45 28.26
C VAL A 227 -10.62 3.06 29.29
N PHE A 228 -10.95 2.07 30.15
CA PHE A 228 -10.07 1.61 31.21
C PHE A 228 -9.33 0.35 30.81
N LEU A 229 -8.00 0.34 30.98
CA LEU A 229 -7.15 -0.84 30.81
C LEU A 229 -7.24 -1.67 32.08
N VAL A 230 -7.92 -2.83 31.99
CA VAL A 230 -8.40 -3.56 33.17
C VAL A 230 -7.58 -4.79 33.55
N ASP A 231 -6.51 -5.07 32.82
CA ASP A 231 -5.67 -6.26 33.01
C ASP A 231 -4.29 -5.95 33.61
N THR A 232 -4.19 -4.89 34.42
CA THR A 232 -2.92 -4.55 35.09
C THR A 232 -2.58 -5.54 36.20
N TYR A 233 -3.56 -6.02 36.98
CA TYR A 233 -3.34 -6.96 38.09
C TYR A 233 -4.22 -8.23 37.95
N ASP A 234 -5.54 -8.11 38.09
CA ASP A 234 -6.51 -9.19 37.88
C ASP A 234 -7.73 -8.64 37.15
N THR A 235 -7.90 -9.06 35.91
CA THR A 235 -8.92 -8.55 35.01
C THR A 235 -10.33 -8.67 35.61
N LEU A 236 -10.69 -9.88 36.09
CA LEU A 236 -12.08 -10.20 36.46
C LEU A 236 -12.39 -9.90 37.92
N LYS A 237 -11.37 -9.95 38.81
CA LYS A 237 -11.57 -9.72 40.25
C LYS A 237 -11.29 -8.29 40.67
N SER A 238 -10.52 -7.54 39.90
CA SER A 238 -10.09 -6.19 40.23
C SER A 238 -10.42 -5.18 39.11
N GLY A 239 -9.85 -5.35 37.90
CA GLY A 239 -9.93 -4.36 36.84
C GLY A 239 -11.35 -4.04 36.37
N VAL A 240 -12.11 -5.02 35.92
CA VAL A 240 -13.51 -4.83 35.48
C VAL A 240 -14.40 -4.35 36.61
N PRO A 241 -14.37 -4.91 37.84
CA PRO A 241 -15.14 -4.38 38.98
C PRO A 241 -14.80 -2.92 39.32
N ASN A 242 -13.52 -2.53 39.31
CA ASN A 242 -13.12 -1.14 39.58
C ASN A 242 -13.57 -0.19 38.46
N ALA A 243 -13.50 -0.61 37.19
CA ALA A 243 -14.02 0.17 36.05
C ALA A 243 -15.53 0.42 36.19
N ILE A 244 -16.30 -0.62 36.52
CA ILE A 244 -17.75 -0.53 36.79
C ILE A 244 -18.02 0.39 37.97
N ARG A 245 -17.26 0.28 39.07
CA ARG A 245 -17.41 1.13 40.26
C ARG A 245 -17.22 2.59 39.91
N VAL A 246 -16.15 2.93 39.18
CA VAL A 246 -15.89 4.32 38.75
C VAL A 246 -16.98 4.82 37.80
N ALA A 247 -17.41 3.99 36.85
CA ALA A 247 -18.48 4.36 35.92
C ALA A 247 -19.81 4.67 36.66
N LYS A 248 -20.17 3.89 37.67
CA LYS A 248 -21.36 4.15 38.51
C LYS A 248 -21.19 5.44 39.37
N GLU A 249 -20.00 5.70 39.92
CA GLU A 249 -19.72 6.91 40.72
C GLU A 249 -19.82 8.17 39.87
N PHE A 250 -19.35 8.16 38.64
CA PHE A 250 -19.35 9.33 37.77
C PHE A 250 -20.67 9.51 37.02
N GLY A 251 -21.41 8.42 36.72
CA GLY A 251 -22.68 8.46 35.99
C GLY A 251 -22.54 9.22 34.68
N ASP A 252 -23.46 10.13 34.38
CA ASP A 252 -23.49 10.90 33.12
C ASP A 252 -22.37 11.95 32.98
N ARG A 253 -21.51 12.09 33.99
CA ARG A 253 -20.35 13.01 33.92
C ARG A 253 -19.29 12.47 32.94
N ILE A 254 -19.28 11.15 32.66
CA ILE A 254 -18.38 10.52 31.71
C ILE A 254 -19.18 9.63 30.75
N ASN A 255 -18.62 9.42 29.56
CA ASN A 255 -19.00 8.35 28.67
C ASN A 255 -18.08 7.15 28.96
N PHE A 256 -18.58 6.16 29.69
CA PHE A 256 -17.87 4.88 29.87
C PHE A 256 -17.91 4.09 28.59
N TYR A 257 -17.05 4.47 27.63
CA TYR A 257 -17.04 3.94 26.28
C TYR A 257 -16.62 2.48 26.24
N GLY A 258 -15.60 2.09 27.04
CA GLY A 258 -15.10 0.72 26.97
C GLY A 258 -14.14 0.33 28.06
N ILE A 259 -13.80 -0.96 28.03
CA ILE A 259 -12.65 -1.56 28.72
C ILE A 259 -11.66 -2.10 27.69
N ARG A 260 -10.37 -2.17 28.05
CA ARG A 260 -9.33 -2.74 27.19
C ARG A 260 -8.65 -3.93 27.86
N LEU A 261 -8.53 -4.99 27.09
CA LEU A 261 -7.80 -6.23 27.41
C LEU A 261 -6.54 -6.26 26.53
N ASP A 262 -5.36 -6.43 27.13
CA ASP A 262 -4.07 -6.44 26.44
C ASP A 262 -3.32 -7.78 26.63
N SER A 263 -3.82 -8.65 27.51
CA SER A 263 -3.17 -9.91 27.88
C SER A 263 -4.16 -11.01 28.29
N GLY A 264 -3.67 -12.24 28.38
CA GLY A 264 -4.44 -13.40 28.83
C GLY A 264 -5.27 -14.07 27.74
N ASP A 265 -6.18 -14.96 28.16
CA ASP A 265 -7.13 -15.61 27.24
C ASP A 265 -8.25 -14.63 26.85
N MET A 266 -8.08 -13.96 25.72
CA MET A 266 -8.98 -12.93 25.23
C MET A 266 -10.42 -13.43 25.00
N ALA A 267 -10.57 -14.70 24.57
CA ALA A 267 -11.89 -15.26 24.33
C ALA A 267 -12.64 -15.48 25.66
N TYR A 268 -11.98 -16.03 26.64
CA TYR A 268 -12.55 -16.25 27.96
C TYR A 268 -12.78 -14.92 28.70
N LEU A 269 -11.75 -14.07 28.77
CA LEU A 269 -11.83 -12.80 29.50
C LEU A 269 -12.89 -11.86 28.93
N SER A 270 -13.03 -11.78 27.60
CA SER A 270 -14.05 -10.93 26.98
C SER A 270 -15.49 -11.38 27.28
N LYS A 271 -15.72 -12.72 27.34
CA LYS A 271 -17.04 -13.25 27.68
C LYS A 271 -17.40 -12.96 29.13
N GLU A 272 -16.49 -13.21 30.07
CA GLU A 272 -16.74 -12.96 31.49
C GLU A 272 -16.83 -11.45 31.80
N ALA A 273 -16.00 -10.62 31.16
CA ALA A 273 -16.10 -9.17 31.28
C ALA A 273 -17.42 -8.65 30.73
N ARG A 274 -17.90 -9.15 29.59
CA ARG A 274 -19.20 -8.79 29.03
C ARG A 274 -20.34 -9.11 29.98
N LYS A 275 -20.31 -10.28 30.61
CA LYS A 275 -21.31 -10.68 31.60
C LYS A 275 -21.30 -9.72 32.79
N GLN A 276 -20.15 -9.38 33.36
CA GLN A 276 -20.08 -8.43 34.49
C GLN A 276 -20.59 -7.03 34.11
N LEU A 277 -20.25 -6.57 32.89
CA LEU A 277 -20.72 -5.26 32.38
C LEU A 277 -22.22 -5.26 32.19
N ASP A 278 -22.81 -6.32 31.63
CA ASP A 278 -24.26 -6.45 31.41
C ASP A 278 -25.04 -6.52 32.74
N GLU A 279 -24.56 -7.33 33.68
CA GLU A 279 -25.15 -7.42 35.03
C GLU A 279 -25.10 -6.07 35.78
N ALA A 280 -24.10 -5.24 35.48
CA ALA A 280 -23.97 -3.90 36.03
C ALA A 280 -24.80 -2.82 35.30
N GLY A 281 -25.46 -3.17 34.16
CA GLY A 281 -26.29 -2.27 33.34
C GLY A 281 -25.50 -1.57 32.19
N PHE A 282 -24.24 -1.93 31.96
CA PHE A 282 -23.38 -1.32 30.92
C PHE A 282 -23.38 -2.15 29.61
N THR A 283 -24.56 -2.42 29.06
CA THR A 283 -24.75 -3.27 27.88
C THR A 283 -24.13 -2.70 26.59
N ASN A 284 -23.95 -1.38 26.50
CA ASN A 284 -23.37 -0.69 25.34
C ASN A 284 -21.86 -0.40 25.45
N THR A 285 -21.27 -0.68 26.62
CA THR A 285 -19.83 -0.46 26.86
C THR A 285 -19.03 -1.44 26.02
N LYS A 286 -18.08 -0.93 25.23
CA LYS A 286 -17.27 -1.70 24.29
C LYS A 286 -16.17 -2.50 24.99
N ILE A 287 -15.83 -3.65 24.42
CA ILE A 287 -14.66 -4.43 24.82
C ILE A 287 -13.62 -4.29 23.70
N ILE A 288 -12.47 -3.75 24.04
CA ILE A 288 -11.35 -3.50 23.13
C ILE A 288 -10.27 -4.55 23.43
N ALA A 289 -9.83 -5.29 22.42
CA ALA A 289 -8.68 -6.17 22.53
C ALA A 289 -7.46 -5.51 21.89
N SER A 290 -6.31 -5.62 22.51
CA SER A 290 -5.01 -5.28 21.98
C SER A 290 -4.00 -6.36 22.35
N SER A 291 -2.85 -6.40 21.75
CA SER A 291 -1.76 -7.37 21.86
C SER A 291 -1.30 -7.79 20.45
N ASP A 292 -0.64 -8.91 20.27
CA ASP A 292 -0.10 -9.39 18.99
C ASP A 292 -1.17 -9.91 18.03
N LEU A 293 -2.10 -9.02 17.66
CA LEU A 293 -3.24 -9.30 16.79
C LEU A 293 -2.86 -9.27 15.30
N ASP A 294 -3.42 -10.21 14.58
CA ASP A 294 -3.45 -10.28 13.11
C ASP A 294 -4.81 -10.81 12.62
N GLU A 295 -4.99 -10.90 11.31
CA GLU A 295 -6.22 -11.42 10.71
C GLU A 295 -6.57 -12.83 11.20
N TYR A 296 -5.60 -13.69 11.39
CA TYR A 296 -5.83 -15.07 11.84
C TYR A 296 -6.26 -15.12 13.30
N THR A 297 -5.59 -14.36 14.16
CA THR A 297 -5.95 -14.23 15.58
C THR A 297 -7.36 -13.66 15.75
N ILE A 298 -7.72 -12.62 14.96
CA ILE A 298 -9.06 -12.02 14.95
C ILE A 298 -10.10 -13.08 14.57
N MET A 299 -9.89 -13.80 13.47
CA MET A 299 -10.80 -14.86 13.01
C MET A 299 -10.98 -15.95 14.06
N HIS A 300 -9.88 -16.41 14.67
CA HIS A 300 -9.92 -17.45 15.70
C HIS A 300 -10.65 -16.99 16.97
N LEU A 301 -10.42 -15.78 17.45
CA LEU A 301 -11.11 -15.24 18.61
C LEU A 301 -12.62 -15.09 18.33
N LYS A 302 -12.99 -14.63 17.14
CA LYS A 302 -14.39 -14.55 16.71
C LYS A 302 -15.04 -15.96 16.66
N SER A 303 -14.36 -16.96 16.11
CA SER A 303 -14.86 -18.33 16.03
C SER A 303 -15.06 -18.97 17.42
N GLN A 304 -14.27 -18.58 18.42
CA GLN A 304 -14.42 -18.99 19.82
C GLN A 304 -15.54 -18.22 20.54
N GLY A 305 -16.21 -17.29 19.88
CA GLY A 305 -17.30 -16.49 20.44
C GLY A 305 -16.85 -15.37 21.38
N ALA A 306 -15.62 -14.88 21.22
CA ALA A 306 -15.11 -13.70 21.93
C ALA A 306 -16.07 -12.51 21.78
N LYS A 307 -16.24 -11.74 22.85
CA LYS A 307 -17.12 -10.56 22.91
C LYS A 307 -16.27 -9.27 22.78
N ILE A 308 -15.62 -9.14 21.63
CA ILE A 308 -14.72 -8.02 21.32
C ILE A 308 -15.40 -7.18 20.23
N ASP A 309 -15.46 -5.87 20.45
CA ASP A 309 -16.09 -4.90 19.55
C ASP A 309 -15.04 -4.10 18.76
N VAL A 310 -13.82 -3.97 19.32
CA VAL A 310 -12.76 -3.11 18.78
C VAL A 310 -11.40 -3.79 18.90
N TRP A 311 -10.61 -3.77 17.84
CA TRP A 311 -9.32 -4.41 17.76
C TRP A 311 -8.20 -3.37 17.63
N GLY A 312 -7.32 -3.30 18.61
CA GLY A 312 -6.13 -2.45 18.59
C GLY A 312 -4.92 -3.22 18.05
N VAL A 313 -4.54 -2.99 16.81
CA VAL A 313 -3.50 -3.76 16.12
C VAL A 313 -2.22 -2.94 15.99
N GLY A 314 -1.10 -3.53 16.33
CA GLY A 314 0.20 -2.84 16.33
C GLY A 314 1.24 -3.49 15.43
N THR A 315 2.09 -4.33 16.02
CA THR A 315 3.32 -4.87 15.41
C THR A 315 3.07 -5.55 14.09
N LYS A 316 2.18 -6.52 14.03
CA LYS A 316 1.97 -7.35 12.84
C LYS A 316 1.40 -6.60 11.64
N LEU A 317 0.71 -5.48 11.89
CA LEU A 317 0.25 -4.57 10.84
C LEU A 317 1.41 -3.73 10.31
N ILE A 318 2.01 -2.90 11.19
CA ILE A 318 2.91 -1.82 10.75
C ILE A 318 4.26 -2.33 10.23
N THR A 319 4.61 -3.58 10.53
CA THR A 319 5.81 -4.24 10.02
C THR A 319 5.54 -5.17 8.85
N ALA A 320 4.29 -5.33 8.42
CA ALA A 320 3.90 -6.36 7.43
C ALA A 320 4.50 -7.73 7.78
N PHE A 321 4.33 -8.19 9.01
CA PHE A 321 5.14 -9.16 9.74
C PHE A 321 5.55 -10.42 8.95
N GLU A 322 4.65 -11.00 8.14
CA GLU A 322 4.92 -12.23 7.38
C GLU A 322 5.57 -11.97 6.02
N GLN A 323 5.54 -10.71 5.55
CA GLN A 323 5.97 -10.34 4.20
C GLN A 323 6.83 -9.08 4.24
N PRO A 324 8.16 -9.20 4.30
CA PRO A 324 9.04 -8.04 4.49
C PRO A 324 9.10 -7.10 3.29
N ALA A 325 8.77 -7.57 2.09
CA ALA A 325 8.80 -6.76 0.87
C ALA A 325 7.72 -7.22 -0.12
N LEU A 326 7.10 -6.26 -0.84
CA LEU A 326 6.17 -6.54 -1.95
C LEU A 326 6.90 -7.18 -3.14
N GLY A 327 8.18 -6.86 -3.31
CA GLY A 327 8.97 -7.33 -4.45
C GLY A 327 8.59 -6.62 -5.76
N ALA A 328 8.19 -5.37 -5.67
CA ALA A 328 7.93 -4.52 -6.82
C ALA A 328 9.18 -4.34 -7.68
N VAL A 329 8.98 -4.14 -8.96
CA VAL A 329 10.04 -3.97 -9.97
C VAL A 329 9.71 -2.80 -10.88
N TYR A 330 10.75 -2.16 -11.41
CA TYR A 330 10.67 -1.06 -12.37
C TYR A 330 11.38 -1.48 -13.65
N LYS A 331 10.70 -1.51 -14.79
CA LYS A 331 11.22 -2.15 -16.00
C LYS A 331 11.06 -1.26 -17.22
N LEU A 332 12.16 -1.04 -17.92
CA LEU A 332 12.19 -0.37 -19.22
C LEU A 332 11.39 -1.22 -20.23
N VAL A 333 10.37 -0.63 -20.84
CA VAL A 333 9.47 -1.27 -21.81
C VAL A 333 9.54 -0.65 -23.21
N ALA A 334 10.03 0.59 -23.31
CA ALA A 334 10.33 1.24 -24.58
C ALA A 334 11.39 2.33 -24.41
N ILE A 335 12.18 2.60 -25.46
CA ILE A 335 13.18 3.65 -25.52
C ILE A 335 13.29 4.20 -26.94
N GLU A 336 13.52 5.51 -27.04
CA GLU A 336 13.77 6.21 -28.29
C GLU A 336 15.15 5.87 -28.85
N ASP A 337 15.25 5.59 -30.13
CA ASP A 337 16.50 5.38 -30.87
C ASP A 337 17.12 6.68 -31.38
N THR A 338 18.19 6.56 -32.16
CA THR A 338 18.89 7.69 -32.78
C THR A 338 18.07 8.46 -33.80
N ASP A 339 17.03 7.83 -34.35
CA ASP A 339 16.16 8.42 -35.38
C ASP A 339 14.90 9.05 -34.78
N GLY A 340 14.82 9.13 -33.43
CA GLY A 340 13.67 9.66 -32.71
C GLY A 340 12.46 8.74 -32.66
N LYS A 341 12.64 7.46 -33.03
CA LYS A 341 11.58 6.47 -33.01
C LYS A 341 11.59 5.72 -31.68
N LEU A 342 10.43 5.64 -31.03
CA LEU A 342 10.25 4.83 -29.82
C LEU A 342 10.24 3.34 -30.21
N ASN A 343 11.17 2.58 -29.65
CA ASN A 343 11.30 1.12 -29.87
C ASN A 343 11.08 0.40 -28.54
N ASP A 344 10.39 -0.71 -28.63
CA ASP A 344 10.13 -1.54 -27.48
C ASP A 344 11.40 -2.22 -26.94
N THR A 345 11.36 -2.54 -25.66
CA THR A 345 12.41 -3.29 -24.99
C THR A 345 11.82 -4.47 -24.23
N ILE A 346 12.60 -5.55 -24.10
CA ILE A 346 12.19 -6.74 -23.37
C ILE A 346 13.37 -7.37 -22.64
N LYS A 347 13.12 -7.78 -21.39
CA LYS A 347 14.03 -8.71 -20.72
C LYS A 347 13.55 -10.14 -20.92
N ILE A 348 14.35 -10.96 -21.57
CA ILE A 348 14.10 -12.40 -21.71
C ILE A 348 14.79 -13.13 -20.57
N SER A 349 14.11 -14.10 -19.97
CA SER A 349 14.61 -14.91 -18.85
C SER A 349 14.20 -16.36 -19.05
N SER A 350 14.95 -17.29 -18.44
CA SER A 350 14.54 -18.71 -18.33
C SER A 350 13.32 -18.89 -17.42
N ASN A 351 13.07 -17.93 -16.53
CA ASN A 351 11.86 -17.90 -15.71
C ASN A 351 10.79 -17.04 -16.43
N PRO A 352 9.66 -17.63 -16.88
CA PRO A 352 8.60 -16.91 -17.59
C PRO A 352 8.04 -15.70 -16.84
N GLU A 353 7.93 -15.77 -15.51
CA GLU A 353 7.45 -14.66 -14.66
C GLU A 353 8.38 -13.42 -14.68
N LYS A 354 9.63 -13.58 -15.15
CA LYS A 354 10.62 -12.49 -15.28
C LYS A 354 10.67 -11.89 -16.68
N ILE A 355 9.88 -12.41 -17.62
CA ILE A 355 9.79 -11.88 -18.98
C ILE A 355 8.84 -10.68 -18.95
N THR A 356 9.36 -9.50 -19.29
CA THR A 356 8.55 -8.27 -19.32
C THR A 356 7.58 -8.28 -20.51
N THR A 357 6.51 -7.51 -20.43
CA THR A 357 5.63 -7.23 -21.57
C THR A 357 6.07 -5.91 -22.22
N PRO A 358 6.56 -5.93 -23.47
CA PRO A 358 7.12 -4.76 -24.14
C PRO A 358 6.04 -3.75 -24.55
N GLY A 359 6.47 -2.52 -24.88
CA GLY A 359 5.63 -1.49 -25.48
C GLY A 359 4.73 -0.71 -24.52
N LEU A 360 4.04 0.27 -25.06
CA LEU A 360 3.09 1.09 -24.34
C LEU A 360 1.76 0.37 -24.21
N LYS A 361 1.28 0.25 -22.98
CA LYS A 361 0.06 -0.52 -22.64
C LYS A 361 -0.90 0.32 -21.84
N ARG A 362 -2.19 0.00 -21.90
CA ARG A 362 -3.24 0.46 -21.01
C ARG A 362 -3.83 -0.73 -20.26
N ILE A 363 -4.35 -0.47 -19.08
CA ILE A 363 -4.97 -1.48 -18.23
C ILE A 363 -6.42 -1.12 -18.05
N TYR A 364 -7.28 -2.09 -18.28
CA TYR A 364 -8.72 -1.94 -18.14
C TYR A 364 -9.28 -2.99 -17.19
N ARG A 365 -10.08 -2.57 -16.23
CA ARG A 365 -10.94 -3.50 -15.48
C ARG A 365 -12.20 -3.73 -16.28
N ILE A 366 -12.47 -4.99 -16.57
CA ILE A 366 -13.66 -5.41 -17.31
C ILE A 366 -14.76 -5.71 -16.30
N ILE A 367 -15.79 -4.86 -16.28
CA ILE A 367 -16.89 -4.92 -15.32
C ILE A 367 -18.15 -5.36 -16.05
N ASN A 368 -18.79 -6.40 -15.54
CA ASN A 368 -20.04 -6.92 -16.08
C ASN A 368 -21.19 -5.94 -15.72
N ARG A 369 -21.90 -5.44 -16.73
CA ARG A 369 -22.99 -4.45 -16.54
C ARG A 369 -24.27 -5.03 -15.94
N VAL A 370 -24.37 -6.37 -15.78
CA VAL A 370 -25.57 -7.02 -15.20
C VAL A 370 -25.49 -7.11 -13.69
N ASN A 371 -24.28 -7.37 -13.17
CA ASN A 371 -24.10 -7.64 -11.73
C ASN A 371 -23.05 -6.74 -11.07
N ASP A 372 -22.48 -5.80 -11.81
CA ASP A 372 -21.45 -4.84 -11.37
C ASP A 372 -20.16 -5.49 -10.80
N HIS A 373 -19.90 -6.78 -11.14
CA HIS A 373 -18.67 -7.46 -10.72
C HIS A 373 -17.59 -7.42 -11.79
N ALA A 374 -16.35 -7.41 -11.32
CA ALA A 374 -15.18 -7.46 -12.16
C ALA A 374 -14.97 -8.86 -12.74
N GLU A 375 -14.89 -8.95 -14.06
CA GLU A 375 -14.64 -10.20 -14.80
C GLU A 375 -13.15 -10.53 -14.91
N GLY A 376 -12.29 -9.52 -14.85
CA GLY A 376 -10.85 -9.63 -14.95
C GLY A 376 -10.26 -8.28 -15.35
N ASP A 377 -8.94 -8.16 -15.23
CA ASP A 377 -8.21 -7.00 -15.72
C ASP A 377 -7.54 -7.36 -17.06
N TYR A 378 -7.56 -6.39 -17.97
CA TYR A 378 -7.20 -6.58 -19.39
C TYR A 378 -6.12 -5.58 -19.77
N ILE A 379 -4.94 -6.10 -20.10
CA ILE A 379 -3.79 -5.30 -20.53
C ILE A 379 -3.77 -5.31 -22.05
N ALA A 380 -3.96 -4.16 -22.65
CA ALA A 380 -3.98 -3.93 -24.10
C ALA A 380 -2.86 -2.99 -24.53
N LEU A 381 -2.46 -3.02 -25.79
CA LEU A 381 -1.58 -2.00 -26.36
C LEU A 381 -2.31 -0.64 -26.35
N GLU A 382 -1.56 0.45 -26.27
CA GLU A 382 -2.13 1.82 -26.22
C GLU A 382 -2.99 2.15 -27.44
N SER A 383 -2.78 1.47 -28.57
CA SER A 383 -3.57 1.61 -29.81
C SER A 383 -4.94 0.92 -29.77
N GLU A 384 -5.17 0.03 -28.80
CA GLU A 384 -6.42 -0.73 -28.71
C GLU A 384 -7.47 0.00 -27.87
N GLU A 385 -8.74 -0.17 -28.22
CA GLU A 385 -9.89 0.41 -27.51
C GLU A 385 -10.88 -0.70 -27.11
N PRO A 386 -10.60 -1.48 -26.07
CA PRO A 386 -11.45 -2.62 -25.66
C PRO A 386 -12.90 -2.24 -25.37
N GLY A 387 -13.15 -1.00 -24.94
CA GLY A 387 -14.51 -0.49 -24.68
C GLY A 387 -15.41 -0.35 -25.92
N LYS A 388 -14.85 -0.45 -27.14
CA LYS A 388 -15.61 -0.43 -28.39
C LYS A 388 -15.99 -1.83 -28.90
N GLU A 389 -15.43 -2.88 -28.29
CA GLU A 389 -15.70 -4.25 -28.68
C GLU A 389 -17.06 -4.74 -28.13
N GLU A 390 -17.87 -5.41 -28.96
CA GLU A 390 -19.12 -6.03 -28.50
C GLU A 390 -18.87 -7.32 -27.69
N ARG A 391 -17.74 -7.98 -27.98
CA ARG A 391 -17.33 -9.24 -27.37
C ARG A 391 -15.82 -9.27 -27.19
N LEU A 392 -15.38 -9.35 -25.93
CA LEU A 392 -13.98 -9.39 -25.57
C LEU A 392 -13.54 -10.83 -25.28
N LYS A 393 -12.44 -11.28 -25.90
CA LYS A 393 -11.78 -12.53 -25.56
C LYS A 393 -10.74 -12.25 -24.50
N MET A 394 -10.91 -12.88 -23.34
CA MET A 394 -9.92 -12.86 -22.25
C MET A 394 -9.27 -14.24 -22.15
N PHE A 395 -7.95 -14.30 -21.98
CA PHE A 395 -7.23 -15.55 -21.82
C PHE A 395 -5.96 -15.37 -21.00
N HIS A 396 -5.65 -16.41 -20.23
CA HIS A 396 -4.47 -16.39 -19.38
C HIS A 396 -3.18 -16.30 -20.23
N PRO A 397 -2.29 -15.34 -19.97
CA PRO A 397 -1.15 -15.05 -20.86
C PRO A 397 -0.10 -16.16 -20.97
N VAL A 398 -0.08 -17.10 -20.02
CA VAL A 398 0.81 -18.28 -20.04
C VAL A 398 0.03 -19.55 -20.39
N HIS A 399 -1.12 -19.76 -19.77
CA HIS A 399 -1.99 -20.92 -19.97
C HIS A 399 -3.12 -20.57 -20.95
N THR A 400 -2.79 -20.30 -22.20
CA THR A 400 -3.69 -19.72 -23.22
C THR A 400 -4.95 -20.52 -23.52
N TYR A 401 -5.02 -21.80 -23.09
CA TYR A 401 -6.22 -22.64 -23.15
C TYR A 401 -7.27 -22.24 -22.09
N ILE A 402 -6.88 -21.54 -21.02
CA ILE A 402 -7.80 -20.96 -20.07
C ILE A 402 -8.27 -19.64 -20.67
N SER A 403 -9.51 -19.61 -21.14
CA SER A 403 -10.06 -18.42 -21.80
C SER A 403 -11.56 -18.32 -21.63
N LYS A 404 -12.06 -17.08 -21.67
CA LYS A 404 -13.49 -16.77 -21.67
C LYS A 404 -13.81 -15.66 -22.64
N PHE A 405 -15.08 -15.53 -22.99
CA PHE A 405 -15.62 -14.41 -23.74
C PHE A 405 -16.54 -13.59 -22.83
N VAL A 406 -16.34 -12.30 -22.81
CA VAL A 406 -17.17 -11.36 -22.06
C VAL A 406 -17.95 -10.49 -23.04
N THR A 407 -19.23 -10.31 -22.76
CA THR A 407 -20.15 -9.41 -23.47
C THR A 407 -20.89 -8.54 -22.45
N ASN A 408 -21.49 -7.45 -22.90
CA ASN A 408 -22.22 -6.50 -22.04
C ASN A 408 -21.38 -6.02 -20.83
N PHE A 409 -20.21 -5.51 -21.12
CA PHE A 409 -19.26 -5.04 -20.12
C PHE A 409 -18.97 -3.55 -20.23
N GLU A 410 -18.37 -2.99 -19.19
CA GLU A 410 -17.65 -1.72 -19.16
C GLU A 410 -16.16 -2.05 -19.13
N ALA A 411 -15.35 -1.45 -20.02
CA ALA A 411 -13.90 -1.45 -19.92
C ALA A 411 -13.46 -0.14 -19.25
N ARG A 412 -13.14 -0.20 -17.97
CA ARG A 412 -12.73 0.96 -17.18
C ARG A 412 -11.21 1.05 -17.16
N GLU A 413 -10.65 2.10 -17.76
CA GLU A 413 -9.21 2.36 -17.68
C GLU A 413 -8.80 2.65 -16.22
N LEU A 414 -7.73 1.99 -15.74
CA LEU A 414 -7.29 2.09 -14.35
C LEU A 414 -6.24 3.18 -14.14
N HIS A 415 -5.49 3.56 -15.18
CA HIS A 415 -4.49 4.61 -15.09
C HIS A 415 -5.09 6.01 -15.24
N GLN A 416 -4.54 6.95 -14.49
CA GLN A 416 -4.81 8.37 -14.59
C GLN A 416 -3.50 9.14 -14.78
N ASP A 417 -3.55 10.30 -15.46
CA ASP A 417 -2.41 11.19 -15.62
C ASP A 417 -2.16 11.92 -14.28
N ILE A 418 -1.01 11.66 -13.67
CA ILE A 418 -0.59 12.29 -12.41
C ILE A 418 0.27 13.52 -12.69
N PHE A 419 1.27 13.34 -13.57
CA PHE A 419 2.11 14.41 -14.09
C PHE A 419 2.09 14.38 -15.61
N VAL A 420 2.03 15.55 -16.24
CA VAL A 420 2.17 15.74 -17.69
C VAL A 420 3.17 16.86 -17.94
N ASN A 421 4.24 16.56 -18.69
CA ASN A 421 5.34 17.49 -18.93
C ASN A 421 5.91 18.09 -17.62
N GLY A 422 6.12 17.24 -16.63
CA GLY A 422 6.63 17.61 -15.31
C GLY A 422 5.68 18.39 -14.40
N LYS A 423 4.47 18.66 -14.84
CA LYS A 423 3.46 19.39 -14.05
C LYS A 423 2.39 18.43 -13.53
N ARG A 424 2.07 18.55 -12.26
CA ARG A 424 0.95 17.79 -11.67
C ARG A 424 -0.37 18.18 -12.32
N THR A 425 -1.11 17.19 -12.80
CA THR A 425 -2.45 17.34 -13.39
C THR A 425 -3.54 16.68 -12.53
N TYR A 426 -3.12 15.86 -11.54
CA TYR A 426 -4.00 15.11 -10.66
C TYR A 426 -4.21 15.85 -9.35
N GLU A 427 -5.46 16.03 -8.96
CA GLU A 427 -5.83 16.53 -7.64
C GLU A 427 -5.86 15.37 -6.65
N LEU A 428 -5.03 15.45 -5.59
CA LEU A 428 -4.96 14.41 -4.57
C LEU A 428 -6.26 14.39 -3.76
N PRO A 429 -6.97 13.25 -3.72
CA PRO A 429 -8.17 13.11 -2.89
C PRO A 429 -7.81 13.19 -1.40
N ASN A 430 -8.76 13.61 -0.56
CA ASN A 430 -8.56 13.47 0.87
C ASN A 430 -8.59 12.00 1.30
N ILE A 431 -7.98 11.69 2.44
CA ILE A 431 -7.78 10.30 2.88
C ILE A 431 -9.09 9.54 3.12
N LEU A 432 -10.16 10.22 3.54
CA LEU A 432 -11.49 9.60 3.73
C LEU A 432 -12.09 9.16 2.40
N ASP A 433 -11.91 9.96 1.34
CA ASP A 433 -12.39 9.60 0.01
C ASP A 433 -11.59 8.43 -0.58
N ILE A 434 -10.28 8.36 -0.29
CA ILE A 434 -9.44 7.21 -0.68
C ILE A 434 -9.92 5.93 0.04
N GLN A 435 -10.20 5.98 1.33
CA GLN A 435 -10.73 4.84 2.09
C GLN A 435 -12.08 4.37 1.52
N LYS A 436 -13.02 5.30 1.28
CA LYS A 436 -14.31 4.98 0.65
C LYS A 436 -14.15 4.42 -0.77
N TYR A 437 -13.15 4.90 -1.50
CA TYR A 437 -12.84 4.36 -2.81
C TYR A 437 -12.32 2.93 -2.70
N ASN A 438 -11.48 2.62 -1.71
CA ASN A 438 -11.03 1.26 -1.44
C ASN A 438 -12.22 0.32 -1.12
N GLU A 439 -13.14 0.73 -0.26
CA GLU A 439 -14.36 -0.05 0.04
C GLU A 439 -15.17 -0.36 -1.23
N ARG A 440 -15.37 0.65 -2.09
CA ARG A 440 -16.03 0.46 -3.39
C ARG A 440 -15.23 -0.42 -4.35
N SER A 441 -13.91 -0.27 -4.35
CA SER A 441 -13.04 -1.11 -5.18
C SER A 441 -13.13 -2.58 -4.77
N LEU A 442 -13.12 -2.87 -3.46
CA LEU A 442 -13.29 -4.22 -2.92
C LEU A 442 -14.66 -4.82 -3.26
N SER A 443 -15.73 -4.03 -3.27
CA SER A 443 -17.09 -4.52 -3.55
C SER A 443 -17.31 -4.96 -5.01
N LEU A 444 -16.39 -4.68 -5.92
CA LEU A 444 -16.45 -5.15 -7.31
C LEU A 444 -16.08 -6.64 -7.45
N PHE A 445 -15.49 -7.25 -6.43
CA PHE A 445 -14.95 -8.60 -6.54
C PHE A 445 -15.84 -9.63 -5.86
N TRP A 446 -15.85 -10.84 -6.43
CA TRP A 446 -16.50 -11.99 -5.83
C TRP A 446 -15.77 -12.40 -4.54
N GLU A 447 -16.51 -12.96 -3.60
CA GLU A 447 -15.98 -13.41 -2.30
C GLU A 447 -14.81 -14.39 -2.44
N GLU A 448 -14.81 -15.22 -3.50
CA GLU A 448 -13.79 -16.20 -3.81
C GLU A 448 -12.40 -15.59 -3.96
N TYR A 449 -12.28 -14.39 -4.54
CA TYR A 449 -11.02 -13.66 -4.67
C TYR A 449 -10.60 -12.97 -3.38
N MET A 450 -11.54 -12.74 -2.47
CA MET A 450 -11.33 -11.96 -1.25
C MET A 450 -11.00 -12.82 -0.03
N ARG A 451 -11.03 -14.14 -0.14
CA ARG A 451 -10.77 -15.07 0.96
C ARG A 451 -9.38 -14.86 1.56
N THR A 452 -9.30 -14.90 2.87
CA THR A 452 -8.02 -14.81 3.60
C THR A 452 -7.18 -16.07 3.43
N LEU A 453 -7.83 -17.21 3.22
CA LEU A 453 -7.20 -18.52 3.04
C LEU A 453 -7.64 -19.12 1.70
N ASN A 454 -6.65 -19.51 0.90
CA ASN A 454 -6.84 -20.16 -0.41
C ASN A 454 -7.82 -19.37 -1.32
N PRO A 455 -7.53 -18.10 -1.63
CA PRO A 455 -8.34 -17.32 -2.56
C PRO A 455 -8.24 -17.89 -3.97
N GLU A 456 -9.27 -17.68 -4.77
CA GLU A 456 -9.23 -17.95 -6.22
C GLU A 456 -8.32 -16.92 -6.92
N GLU A 457 -7.67 -17.35 -8.01
CA GLU A 457 -6.82 -16.46 -8.81
C GLU A 457 -7.67 -15.56 -9.72
N TYR A 458 -7.52 -14.24 -9.54
CA TYR A 458 -8.22 -13.26 -10.37
C TYR A 458 -7.55 -13.13 -11.73
N PRO A 459 -8.30 -13.14 -12.86
CA PRO A 459 -7.75 -13.05 -14.19
C PRO A 459 -7.09 -11.69 -14.47
N VAL A 460 -5.79 -11.71 -14.80
CA VAL A 460 -5.05 -10.58 -15.38
C VAL A 460 -4.54 -11.00 -16.74
N ASP A 461 -5.26 -10.59 -17.76
CA ASP A 461 -5.12 -11.11 -19.11
C ASP A 461 -4.48 -10.09 -20.05
N LEU A 462 -3.83 -10.57 -21.10
CA LEU A 462 -3.37 -9.73 -22.21
C LEU A 462 -4.41 -9.73 -23.33
N SER A 463 -4.50 -8.62 -24.07
CA SER A 463 -5.18 -8.63 -25.36
C SER A 463 -4.47 -9.57 -26.32
N GLN A 464 -5.19 -10.05 -27.34
CA GLN A 464 -4.58 -10.88 -28.37
C GLN A 464 -3.43 -10.13 -29.06
N GLU A 465 -3.62 -8.87 -29.39
CA GLU A 465 -2.59 -8.03 -30.03
C GLU A 465 -1.37 -7.83 -29.12
N CYS A 466 -1.59 -7.54 -27.84
CA CYS A 466 -0.50 -7.38 -26.87
C CYS A 466 0.28 -8.69 -26.66
N TRP A 467 -0.41 -9.83 -26.62
CA TRP A 467 0.21 -11.16 -26.50
C TRP A 467 1.01 -11.53 -27.76
N ASP A 468 0.43 -11.35 -28.95
CA ASP A 468 1.10 -11.62 -30.23
C ASP A 468 2.32 -10.72 -30.38
N HIS A 469 2.20 -9.46 -30.04
CA HIS A 469 3.30 -8.50 -30.03
C HIS A 469 4.46 -8.96 -29.14
N LYS A 470 4.16 -9.37 -27.92
CA LYS A 470 5.15 -9.92 -26.98
C LYS A 470 5.85 -11.15 -27.53
N MET A 471 5.10 -12.12 -28.09
CA MET A 471 5.65 -13.36 -28.64
C MET A 471 6.54 -13.10 -29.85
N ASN A 472 6.10 -12.26 -30.77
CA ASN A 472 6.88 -11.87 -31.96
C ASN A 472 8.18 -11.15 -31.57
N TYR A 473 8.12 -10.30 -30.56
CA TYR A 473 9.29 -9.56 -30.10
C TYR A 473 10.30 -10.49 -29.42
N ILE A 474 9.88 -11.47 -28.64
CA ILE A 474 10.74 -12.52 -28.06
C ILE A 474 11.46 -13.28 -29.17
N GLN A 475 10.76 -13.69 -30.23
CA GLN A 475 11.34 -14.40 -31.37
C GLN A 475 12.39 -13.52 -32.08
N THR A 476 12.06 -12.28 -32.37
CA THR A 476 12.96 -11.32 -33.04
C THR A 476 14.26 -11.15 -32.26
N VAL A 477 14.19 -10.98 -30.93
CA VAL A 477 15.40 -10.83 -30.09
C VAL A 477 16.23 -12.11 -30.08
N ARG A 478 15.60 -13.29 -29.99
CA ARG A 478 16.30 -14.58 -30.03
C ARG A 478 17.04 -14.81 -31.37
N GLU A 479 16.40 -14.43 -32.47
CA GLU A 479 17.03 -14.51 -33.80
C GLU A 479 18.22 -13.56 -33.94
N LYS A 480 18.13 -12.34 -33.43
CA LYS A 480 19.26 -11.39 -33.40
C LYS A 480 20.44 -11.95 -32.60
N VAL A 481 20.18 -12.49 -31.40
CA VAL A 481 21.22 -13.11 -30.57
C VAL A 481 21.87 -14.29 -31.29
N ALA A 482 21.09 -15.19 -31.91
CA ALA A 482 21.61 -16.32 -32.63
C ALA A 482 22.51 -15.93 -33.82
N LYS A 483 22.13 -14.90 -34.59
CA LYS A 483 22.95 -14.34 -35.69
C LYS A 483 24.27 -13.70 -35.20
N ASN A 484 24.27 -13.09 -34.00
CA ASN A 484 25.48 -12.51 -33.44
C ASN A 484 26.47 -13.54 -32.87
N ILE A 485 25.99 -14.74 -32.51
CA ILE A 485 26.84 -15.86 -32.04
C ILE A 485 27.53 -16.55 -33.25
N GLN A 486 26.95 -16.43 -34.43
CA GLN A 486 27.51 -17.04 -35.67
C GLN A 486 28.53 -16.15 -36.39
N LYS A 487 28.72 -14.91 -35.94
CA LYS A 487 29.80 -13.97 -36.37
C LYS A 487 30.95 -14.01 -35.40
#